data_bef3852b410f3b092c9ab672ac37ad72
#
_entry.id   bef3852b410f3b092c9ab672ac37ad72
#
_cell.length_a   1.000
_cell.length_b   1.000
_cell.length_c   1.000
_cell.angle_alpha   90.00
_cell.angle_beta   90.00
_cell.angle_gamma   90.00
#
_symmetry.space_group_name_H-M   'P 1'
#
loop_
_entity.id
_entity.type
_entity.pdbx_description
1 polymer ?
#
loop_
_entity_poly.entity_id
_entity_poly.type
_entity_poly.pdbx_seq_one_letter_code
_entity_poly.pdbx_strand_id
1 'polypeptide(L)'
;MMLEVDESSERARMLRLGFGDALGRGPALDEIEARVLRLEQLAHSLPRYRLHGAIKLDLLAREAYVAGRAVGLHPREFALLWRLAETPGEAVGANELLYDVWRLSFRPETNSLAVHVSRLRAKLRTSGVDGMVATLADGSYCLAALESGTVPNRPMALDDYLRIGEDSLAN
;
A
#
# COMPACT_ATOMS: atom_id res chain seq x y z
N MET A 1 1.82 7.86 16.26
CA MET A 1 2.08 7.62 17.71
C MET A 1 0.85 8.02 18.49
N MET A 2 0.46 7.28 19.52
CA MET A 2 -0.58 7.63 20.48
C MET A 2 0.06 7.92 21.83
N LEU A 3 -0.41 8.95 22.53
CA LEU A 3 0.06 9.35 23.87
C LEU A 3 -1.04 9.12 24.90
N GLU A 4 -0.65 8.98 26.17
CA GLU A 4 -1.56 8.83 27.32
C GLU A 4 -2.40 7.54 27.31
N VAL A 5 -1.85 6.45 26.81
CA VAL A 5 -2.47 5.12 26.85
C VAL A 5 -1.90 4.35 28.04
N ASP A 6 -2.52 4.46 29.20
CA ASP A 6 -1.96 3.94 30.46
C ASP A 6 -1.95 2.42 30.55
N GLU A 7 -3.00 1.75 30.08
CA GLU A 7 -3.08 0.31 30.15
C GLU A 7 -2.22 -0.38 29.09
N SER A 8 -1.42 -1.37 29.51
CA SER A 8 -0.55 -2.13 28.60
C SER A 8 -1.33 -2.94 27.56
N SER A 9 -2.51 -3.43 27.94
CA SER A 9 -3.46 -4.12 27.05
C SER A 9 -3.96 -3.20 25.93
N GLU A 10 -4.27 -1.95 26.26
CA GLU A 10 -4.73 -0.95 25.31
C GLU A 10 -3.59 -0.52 24.38
N ARG A 11 -2.37 -0.31 24.89
CA ARG A 11 -1.19 -0.05 24.05
C ARG A 11 -0.95 -1.19 23.05
N ALA A 12 -1.02 -2.44 23.52
CA ALA A 12 -0.90 -3.59 22.66
C ALA A 12 -2.01 -3.65 21.58
N ARG A 13 -3.24 -3.23 21.93
CA ARG A 13 -4.34 -3.11 20.98
C ARG A 13 -4.06 -2.05 19.92
N MET A 14 -3.60 -0.86 20.31
CA MET A 14 -3.26 0.22 19.39
C MET A 14 -2.17 -0.21 18.40
N LEU A 15 -1.12 -0.87 18.87
CA LEU A 15 -0.07 -1.41 17.98
C LEU A 15 -0.64 -2.44 16.99
N ARG A 16 -1.53 -3.33 17.42
CA ARG A 16 -2.21 -4.27 16.52
C ARG A 16 -3.14 -3.60 15.51
N LEU A 17 -3.70 -2.43 15.83
CA LEU A 17 -4.49 -1.62 14.91
C LEU A 17 -3.64 -0.83 13.90
N GLY A 18 -2.30 -0.93 13.99
CA GLY A 18 -1.39 -0.30 13.04
C GLY A 18 -0.87 1.08 13.46
N PHE A 19 -1.08 1.49 14.71
CA PHE A 19 -0.37 2.65 15.24
C PHE A 19 1.12 2.35 15.33
N GLY A 20 1.96 3.28 14.90
CA GLY A 20 3.41 3.10 14.89
C GLY A 20 4.01 2.99 16.28
N ASP A 21 3.41 3.65 17.28
CA ASP A 21 3.77 3.52 18.70
C ASP A 21 2.62 3.98 19.61
N ALA A 22 2.64 3.55 20.89
CA ALA A 22 1.68 3.93 21.92
C ALA A 22 2.39 4.06 23.27
N LEU A 23 2.26 5.22 23.92
CA LEU A 23 2.91 5.58 25.17
C LEU A 23 1.90 5.78 26.30
N GLY A 24 2.31 5.43 27.54
CA GLY A 24 1.59 5.76 28.75
C GLY A 24 1.70 7.25 29.10
N ARG A 25 1.17 7.63 30.25
CA ARG A 25 1.28 9.01 30.76
C ARG A 25 2.70 9.33 31.24
N GLY A 26 3.12 10.57 30.97
CA GLY A 26 4.35 11.13 31.51
C GLY A 26 5.64 10.51 30.99
N PRO A 27 5.75 10.10 29.72
CA PRO A 27 7.05 9.73 29.18
C PRO A 27 8.00 10.92 29.25
N ALA A 28 9.26 10.65 29.51
CA ALA A 28 10.29 11.68 29.47
C ALA A 28 10.43 12.22 28.03
N LEU A 29 10.84 13.48 27.90
CA LEU A 29 10.93 14.13 26.59
C LEU A 29 11.92 13.43 25.66
N ASP A 30 13.04 12.95 26.20
CA ASP A 30 14.06 12.17 25.50
C ASP A 30 13.53 10.81 25.02
N GLU A 31 12.64 10.17 25.78
CA GLU A 31 11.96 8.95 25.34
C GLU A 31 11.04 9.23 24.16
N ILE A 32 10.26 10.32 24.19
CA ILE A 32 9.39 10.73 23.09
C ILE A 32 10.25 10.99 21.84
N GLU A 33 11.33 11.75 21.97
CA GLU A 33 12.24 12.08 20.88
C GLU A 33 12.86 10.83 20.25
N ALA A 34 13.38 9.91 21.05
CA ALA A 34 13.96 8.66 20.57
C ALA A 34 12.93 7.80 19.81
N ARG A 35 11.69 7.76 20.27
CA ARG A 35 10.62 7.01 19.60
C ARG A 35 10.16 7.68 18.31
N VAL A 36 10.09 9.00 18.26
CA VAL A 36 9.77 9.75 17.03
C VAL A 36 10.86 9.52 15.99
N LEU A 37 12.13 9.64 16.34
CA LEU A 37 13.26 9.36 15.44
C LEU A 37 13.21 7.93 14.90
N ARG A 38 12.89 6.95 15.76
CA ARG A 38 12.70 5.57 15.32
C ARG A 38 11.54 5.41 14.32
N LEU A 39 10.40 6.07 14.58
CA LEU A 39 9.27 6.04 13.65
C LEU A 39 9.62 6.70 12.31
N GLU A 40 10.37 7.80 12.33
CA GLU A 40 10.86 8.45 11.12
C GLU A 40 11.80 7.53 10.33
N GLN A 41 12.76 6.87 10.99
CA GLN A 41 13.63 5.88 10.35
C GLN A 41 12.83 4.73 9.72
N LEU A 42 11.84 4.20 10.43
CA LEU A 42 10.95 3.15 9.91
C LEU A 42 10.09 3.67 8.74
N ALA A 43 9.59 4.89 8.81
CA ALA A 43 8.82 5.52 7.73
C ALA A 43 9.67 5.72 6.48
N HIS A 44 10.96 6.07 6.62
CA HIS A 44 11.88 6.16 5.49
C HIS A 44 12.24 4.79 4.89
N SER A 45 12.15 3.71 5.67
CA SER A 45 12.36 2.34 5.19
C SER A 45 11.16 1.76 4.45
N LEU A 46 9.94 2.30 4.67
CA LEU A 46 8.73 1.89 3.98
C LEU A 46 8.46 2.84 2.80
N PRO A 47 8.38 2.34 1.58
CA PRO A 47 8.07 3.19 0.44
C PRO A 47 6.66 3.78 0.63
N ARG A 48 6.58 5.10 0.81
CA ARG A 48 5.27 5.79 0.83
C ARG A 48 4.56 5.63 -0.50
N TYR A 49 5.33 5.64 -1.58
CA TYR A 49 4.81 5.56 -2.93
C TYR A 49 5.37 4.36 -3.67
N ARG A 50 4.55 3.76 -4.52
CA ARG A 50 4.97 2.79 -5.53
C ARG A 50 4.49 3.29 -6.88
N LEU A 51 5.37 3.24 -7.87
CA LEU A 51 5.04 3.56 -9.25
C LEU A 51 5.05 2.28 -10.06
N HIS A 52 4.03 2.08 -10.88
CA HIS A 52 3.96 0.98 -11.80
C HIS A 52 3.25 1.41 -13.09
N GLY A 53 4.02 1.64 -14.15
CA GLY A 53 3.51 2.26 -15.37
C GLY A 53 2.87 3.61 -15.10
N ALA A 54 1.63 3.78 -15.53
CA ALA A 54 0.85 5.00 -15.31
C ALA A 54 0.25 5.12 -13.91
N ILE A 55 0.40 4.08 -13.05
CA ILE A 55 -0.20 4.07 -11.71
C ILE A 55 0.81 4.55 -10.68
N LYS A 56 0.37 5.49 -9.85
CA LYS A 56 1.03 5.89 -8.60
C LYS A 56 0.20 5.41 -7.42
N LEU A 57 0.77 4.60 -6.55
CA LEU A 57 0.16 4.16 -5.29
C LEU A 57 0.67 5.03 -4.15
N ASP A 58 -0.22 5.57 -3.31
CA ASP A 58 0.13 6.30 -2.09
C ASP A 58 -0.35 5.49 -0.87
N LEU A 59 0.60 4.98 -0.09
CA LEU A 59 0.33 4.16 1.09
C LEU A 59 -0.41 4.93 2.18
N LEU A 60 -0.08 6.22 2.36
CA LEU A 60 -0.72 7.05 3.40
C LEU A 60 -2.15 7.43 3.02
N ALA A 61 -2.37 7.82 1.77
CA ALA A 61 -3.71 8.09 1.25
C ALA A 61 -4.52 6.81 1.06
N ARG A 62 -3.87 5.64 0.99
CA ARG A 62 -4.47 4.34 0.64
C ARG A 62 -5.25 4.40 -0.66
N GLU A 63 -4.65 5.10 -1.66
CA GLU A 63 -5.26 5.37 -2.95
C GLU A 63 -4.27 5.16 -4.09
N ALA A 64 -4.81 4.82 -5.25
CA ALA A 64 -4.08 4.76 -6.50
C ALA A 64 -4.47 5.96 -7.38
N TYR A 65 -3.50 6.48 -8.11
CA TYR A 65 -3.70 7.60 -9.02
C TYR A 65 -3.24 7.21 -10.42
N VAL A 66 -4.03 7.60 -11.42
CA VAL A 66 -3.70 7.49 -12.85
C VAL A 66 -3.81 8.88 -13.46
N ALA A 67 -2.74 9.37 -14.08
CA ALA A 67 -2.68 10.75 -14.60
C ALA A 67 -3.15 11.80 -13.58
N GLY A 68 -2.74 11.66 -12.32
CA GLY A 68 -3.11 12.55 -11.22
C GLY A 68 -4.54 12.40 -10.68
N ARG A 69 -5.37 11.54 -11.27
CA ARG A 69 -6.77 11.32 -10.83
C ARG A 69 -6.86 10.08 -9.95
N ALA A 70 -7.55 10.21 -8.81
CA ALA A 70 -7.81 9.08 -7.92
C ALA A 70 -8.67 8.01 -8.61
N VAL A 71 -8.29 6.75 -8.42
CA VAL A 71 -9.02 5.58 -8.97
C VAL A 71 -10.26 5.26 -8.13
N GLY A 72 -10.28 5.68 -6.85
CA GLY A 72 -11.39 5.44 -5.91
C GLY A 72 -11.39 4.00 -5.40
N LEU A 73 -10.23 3.49 -5.00
CA LEU A 73 -10.10 2.12 -4.51
C LEU A 73 -10.72 1.95 -3.12
N HIS A 74 -11.44 0.84 -2.93
CA HIS A 74 -11.82 0.41 -1.59
C HIS A 74 -10.57 -0.06 -0.82
N PRO A 75 -10.49 0.08 0.53
CA PRO A 75 -9.30 -0.28 1.31
C PRO A 75 -8.71 -1.67 1.01
N ARG A 76 -9.54 -2.67 0.75
CA ARG A 76 -9.10 -4.03 0.39
C ARG A 76 -8.57 -4.12 -1.05
N GLU A 77 -9.14 -3.37 -1.96
CA GLU A 77 -8.68 -3.27 -3.35
C GLU A 77 -7.31 -2.58 -3.41
N PHE A 78 -7.13 -1.50 -2.63
CA PHE A 78 -5.84 -0.85 -2.48
C PHE A 78 -4.80 -1.80 -1.88
N ALA A 79 -5.12 -2.49 -0.78
CA ALA A 79 -4.19 -3.41 -0.13
C ALA A 79 -3.78 -4.58 -1.06
N LEU A 80 -4.70 -5.10 -1.88
CA LEU A 80 -4.39 -6.08 -2.93
C LEU A 80 -3.41 -5.52 -3.95
N LEU A 81 -3.70 -4.36 -4.51
CA LEU A 81 -2.85 -3.74 -5.52
C LEU A 81 -1.47 -3.38 -4.94
N TRP A 82 -1.44 -2.87 -3.72
CA TRP A 82 -0.20 -2.58 -3.00
C TRP A 82 0.66 -3.82 -2.81
N ARG A 83 0.06 -4.94 -2.37
CA ARG A 83 0.78 -6.21 -2.19
C ARG A 83 1.33 -6.76 -3.51
N LEU A 84 0.52 -6.76 -4.57
CA LEU A 84 0.97 -7.21 -5.90
C LEU A 84 2.06 -6.29 -6.49
N ALA A 85 2.06 -5.01 -6.14
CA ALA A 85 3.07 -4.04 -6.56
C ALA A 85 4.39 -4.13 -5.75
N GLU A 86 4.50 -5.05 -4.79
CA GLU A 86 5.79 -5.35 -4.11
C GLU A 86 6.74 -6.07 -5.05
N THR A 87 6.22 -7.04 -5.78
CA THR A 87 6.97 -7.91 -6.68
C THR A 87 6.27 -8.00 -8.05
N PRO A 88 6.32 -6.93 -8.87
CA PRO A 88 5.68 -6.94 -10.18
C PRO A 88 6.25 -8.06 -11.06
N GLY A 89 5.37 -8.77 -11.73
CA GLY A 89 5.74 -9.92 -12.58
C GLY A 89 5.79 -11.25 -11.82
N GLU A 90 5.84 -11.23 -10.50
CA GLU A 90 5.84 -12.46 -9.70
C GLU A 90 4.43 -12.92 -9.35
N ALA A 91 4.26 -14.23 -9.28
CA ALA A 91 3.02 -14.87 -8.88
C ALA A 91 2.84 -14.78 -7.35
N VAL A 92 1.69 -14.29 -6.89
CA VAL A 92 1.31 -14.28 -5.48
C VAL A 92 0.12 -15.19 -5.29
N GLY A 93 0.27 -16.21 -4.43
CA GLY A 93 -0.75 -17.22 -4.18
C GLY A 93 -2.01 -16.64 -3.51
N ALA A 94 -3.18 -17.24 -3.81
CA ALA A 94 -4.44 -16.81 -3.22
C ALA A 94 -4.43 -16.86 -1.68
N ASN A 95 -3.82 -17.88 -1.07
CA ASN A 95 -3.70 -18.01 0.38
C ASN A 95 -2.80 -16.93 0.98
N GLU A 96 -1.73 -16.58 0.30
CA GLU A 96 -0.80 -15.51 0.68
C GLU A 96 -1.52 -14.15 0.66
N LEU A 97 -2.25 -13.85 -0.41
CA LEU A 97 -3.07 -12.63 -0.48
C LEU A 97 -4.14 -12.58 0.61
N LEU A 98 -4.79 -13.69 0.91
CA LEU A 98 -5.77 -13.76 2.01
C LEU A 98 -5.10 -13.50 3.36
N TYR A 99 -3.93 -14.03 3.58
CA TYR A 99 -3.17 -13.76 4.81
C TYR A 99 -2.71 -12.31 4.88
N ASP A 100 -2.07 -11.79 3.83
CA ASP A 100 -1.47 -10.46 3.83
C ASP A 100 -2.51 -9.33 3.91
N VAL A 101 -3.64 -9.48 3.20
CA VAL A 101 -4.65 -8.42 3.07
C VAL A 101 -5.78 -8.55 4.09
N TRP A 102 -6.20 -9.79 4.43
CA TRP A 102 -7.31 -10.03 5.35
C TRP A 102 -6.89 -10.58 6.70
N ARG A 103 -5.60 -10.98 6.84
CA ARG A 103 -5.07 -11.66 8.03
C ARG A 103 -5.78 -12.99 8.30
N LEU A 104 -6.23 -13.67 7.24
CA LEU A 104 -6.86 -14.99 7.32
C LEU A 104 -5.81 -16.06 7.08
N SER A 105 -5.69 -17.01 8.00
CA SER A 105 -4.82 -18.19 7.88
C SER A 105 -5.51 -19.37 7.17
N PHE A 106 -6.76 -19.20 6.77
CA PHE A 106 -7.57 -20.21 6.07
C PHE A 106 -8.27 -19.59 4.86
N ARG A 107 -8.55 -20.41 3.87
CA ARG A 107 -9.34 -19.98 2.70
C ARG A 107 -10.83 -20.02 3.06
N PRO A 108 -11.54 -18.89 3.10
CA PRO A 108 -12.98 -18.88 3.31
C PRO A 108 -13.67 -19.58 2.15
N GLU A 109 -14.81 -20.23 2.43
CA GLU A 109 -15.66 -20.86 1.40
C GLU A 109 -16.22 -19.84 0.40
N THR A 110 -16.24 -18.56 0.79
CA THR A 110 -16.70 -17.46 -0.05
C THR A 110 -15.59 -17.01 -1.02
N ASN A 111 -15.97 -16.75 -2.26
CA ASN A 111 -15.05 -16.29 -3.32
C ASN A 111 -14.67 -14.79 -3.19
N SER A 112 -14.50 -14.32 -1.94
CA SER A 112 -14.31 -12.90 -1.62
C SER A 112 -13.07 -12.29 -2.29
N LEU A 113 -11.96 -13.02 -2.38
CA LEU A 113 -10.74 -12.56 -3.05
C LEU A 113 -11.00 -12.27 -4.54
N ALA A 114 -11.63 -13.22 -5.26
CA ALA A 114 -11.92 -13.07 -6.68
C ALA A 114 -12.86 -11.88 -6.94
N VAL A 115 -13.82 -11.63 -6.05
CA VAL A 115 -14.74 -10.47 -6.13
C VAL A 115 -13.97 -9.16 -6.00
N HIS A 116 -13.04 -9.06 -5.02
CA HIS A 116 -12.22 -7.86 -4.85
C HIS A 116 -11.26 -7.65 -6.01
N VAL A 117 -10.64 -8.70 -6.53
CA VAL A 117 -9.80 -8.63 -7.74
C VAL A 117 -10.61 -8.18 -8.95
N SER A 118 -11.82 -8.70 -9.14
CA SER A 118 -12.70 -8.29 -10.24
C SER A 118 -13.06 -6.81 -10.15
N ARG A 119 -13.41 -6.31 -8.95
CA ARG A 119 -13.72 -4.88 -8.72
C ARG A 119 -12.51 -4.00 -8.94
N LEU A 120 -11.33 -4.41 -8.45
CA LEU A 120 -10.07 -3.72 -8.69
C LEU A 120 -9.80 -3.57 -10.19
N ARG A 121 -9.89 -4.66 -10.96
CA ARG A 121 -9.74 -4.64 -12.43
C ARG A 121 -10.71 -3.69 -13.10
N ALA A 122 -11.98 -3.71 -12.70
CA ALA A 122 -13.00 -2.83 -13.28
C ALA A 122 -12.66 -1.35 -13.05
N LYS A 123 -12.23 -0.97 -11.85
CA LYS A 123 -11.83 0.40 -11.52
C LYS A 123 -10.58 0.85 -12.26
N LEU A 124 -9.55 -0.01 -12.34
CA LEU A 124 -8.34 0.27 -13.12
C LEU A 124 -8.67 0.49 -14.60
N ARG A 125 -9.53 -0.35 -15.18
CA ARG A 125 -9.98 -0.21 -16.57
C ARG A 125 -10.71 1.11 -16.78
N THR A 126 -11.61 1.48 -15.88
CA THR A 126 -12.33 2.76 -15.95
C THR A 126 -11.38 3.96 -15.88
N SER A 127 -10.25 3.80 -15.19
CA SER A 127 -9.19 4.82 -15.09
C SER A 127 -8.20 4.81 -16.27
N GLY A 128 -8.44 3.98 -17.30
CA GLY A 128 -7.60 3.90 -18.50
C GLY A 128 -6.43 2.92 -18.38
N VAL A 129 -6.43 2.07 -17.36
CA VAL A 129 -5.38 1.06 -17.14
C VAL A 129 -6.02 -0.32 -17.12
N ASP A 130 -5.88 -1.08 -18.20
CA ASP A 130 -6.42 -2.43 -18.31
C ASP A 130 -5.32 -3.49 -18.32
N GLY A 131 -5.67 -4.73 -17.96
CA GLY A 131 -4.79 -5.90 -18.06
C GLY A 131 -3.67 -5.96 -17.01
N MET A 132 -3.52 -4.96 -16.14
CA MET A 132 -2.41 -4.93 -15.18
C MET A 132 -2.42 -6.03 -14.13
N VAL A 133 -3.59 -6.46 -13.67
CA VAL A 133 -3.72 -7.54 -12.68
C VAL A 133 -4.14 -8.81 -13.41
N ALA A 134 -3.26 -9.78 -13.51
CA ALA A 134 -3.50 -11.06 -14.15
C ALA A 134 -3.88 -12.16 -13.14
N THR A 135 -4.62 -13.17 -13.60
CA THR A 135 -4.77 -14.46 -12.92
C THR A 135 -4.00 -15.49 -13.73
N LEU A 136 -3.11 -16.22 -13.06
CA LEU A 136 -2.31 -17.25 -13.71
C LEU A 136 -3.04 -18.61 -13.75
N ALA A 137 -2.53 -19.57 -14.50
CA ALA A 137 -3.15 -20.87 -14.72
C ALA A 137 -3.32 -21.68 -13.41
N ASP A 138 -2.45 -21.47 -12.41
CA ASP A 138 -2.49 -22.09 -11.10
C ASP A 138 -3.46 -21.39 -10.13
N GLY A 139 -4.15 -20.33 -10.57
CA GLY A 139 -5.07 -19.53 -9.76
C GLY A 139 -4.39 -18.46 -8.89
N SER A 140 -3.09 -18.26 -9.02
CA SER A 140 -2.37 -17.15 -8.41
C SER A 140 -2.63 -15.84 -9.17
N TYR A 141 -2.22 -14.71 -8.57
CA TYR A 141 -2.37 -13.38 -9.15
C TYR A 141 -1.01 -12.72 -9.29
N CYS A 142 -0.86 -11.89 -10.31
CA CYS A 142 0.33 -11.05 -10.44
C CYS A 142 -0.05 -9.66 -10.96
N LEU A 143 0.77 -8.67 -10.63
CA LEU A 143 0.80 -7.40 -11.36
C LEU A 143 1.71 -7.60 -12.57
N ALA A 144 1.20 -7.34 -13.78
CA ALA A 144 1.97 -7.55 -15.00
C ALA A 144 3.31 -6.81 -14.92
N ALA A 145 4.41 -7.47 -15.31
CA ALA A 145 5.69 -6.80 -15.41
C ALA A 145 5.61 -5.71 -16.48
N LEU A 146 6.25 -4.58 -16.25
CA LEU A 146 6.43 -3.56 -17.30
C LEU A 146 7.53 -4.03 -18.24
N GLU A 147 7.27 -3.99 -19.52
CA GLU A 147 8.33 -4.23 -20.51
C GLU A 147 9.42 -3.16 -20.34
N SER A 148 10.68 -3.57 -20.51
CA SER A 148 11.88 -2.75 -20.30
C SER A 148 11.85 -1.51 -21.19
N GLY A 149 11.43 -0.39 -20.65
CA GLY A 149 11.32 0.91 -21.33
C GLY A 149 10.55 1.97 -20.53
N THR A 150 9.82 1.57 -19.52
CA THR A 150 8.94 2.48 -18.77
C THR A 150 9.35 2.51 -17.30
N VAL A 151 9.96 3.62 -16.92
CA VAL A 151 10.30 4.10 -15.56
C VAL A 151 10.63 3.02 -14.50
N PRO A 152 11.85 3.01 -13.95
CA PRO A 152 12.27 2.02 -12.96
C PRO A 152 11.45 2.13 -11.66
N ASN A 153 11.15 0.97 -11.05
CA ASN A 153 10.64 0.84 -9.68
C ASN A 153 11.74 1.24 -8.67
N ARG A 154 12.15 2.51 -8.72
CA ARG A 154 13.09 3.15 -7.80
C ARG A 154 12.27 3.93 -6.77
N PRO A 155 12.59 3.86 -5.48
CA PRO A 155 12.05 4.83 -4.54
C PRO A 155 12.40 6.23 -5.06
N MET A 156 11.38 7.01 -5.42
CA MET A 156 11.56 8.37 -5.94
C MET A 156 12.18 9.23 -4.84
N ALA A 157 13.24 9.96 -5.18
CA ALA A 157 13.75 11.02 -4.34
C ALA A 157 12.71 12.16 -4.25
N LEU A 158 12.78 12.96 -3.19
CA LEU A 158 11.87 14.09 -2.96
C LEU A 158 11.83 15.06 -4.16
N ASP A 159 12.97 15.25 -4.84
CA ASP A 159 13.13 16.13 -6.00
C ASP A 159 12.33 15.65 -7.23
N ASP A 160 12.11 14.33 -7.37
CA ASP A 160 11.30 13.78 -8.47
C ASP A 160 9.81 14.10 -8.26
N TYR A 161 9.38 14.31 -6.99
CA TYR A 161 7.98 14.70 -6.66
C TYR A 161 7.70 16.16 -6.95
N LEU A 162 8.66 17.04 -6.73
CA LEU A 162 8.50 18.48 -6.96
C LEU A 162 8.32 18.77 -8.45
N ARG A 163 9.02 18.05 -9.33
CA ARG A 163 8.89 18.20 -10.79
C ARG A 163 7.50 17.81 -11.33
N ILE A 164 6.87 16.76 -10.78
CA ILE A 164 5.54 16.32 -11.25
C ILE A 164 4.45 17.33 -10.84
N GLY A 165 4.67 18.10 -9.75
CA GLY A 165 3.74 19.14 -9.28
C GLY A 165 3.78 20.42 -10.12
N GLU A 166 4.92 20.76 -10.70
CA GLU A 166 5.08 21.99 -11.50
C GLU A 166 4.47 21.87 -12.90
N ASP A 167 4.55 20.69 -13.52
CA ASP A 167 3.94 20.45 -14.84
C ASP A 167 2.40 20.42 -14.80
N SER A 168 1.79 20.24 -13.62
CA SER A 168 0.33 20.19 -13.45
C SER A 168 -0.31 21.56 -13.22
N LEU A 169 0.48 22.62 -12.99
CA LEU A 169 0.01 24.00 -12.77
C LEU A 169 0.19 24.89 -14.00
N ALA A 170 0.77 24.37 -15.09
CA ALA A 170 1.07 25.13 -16.30
C ALA A 170 0.14 24.86 -17.48
N ASN A 171 -1.05 24.24 -17.24
CA ASN A 171 -2.04 24.02 -18.31
C ASN A 171 -3.45 24.39 -17.89
#